data_4548dd2360fdd87f7000c087ea47ebb3
#
_entry.id   4548dd2360fdd87f7000c087ea47ebb3
#
_cell.length_a   1.000
_cell.length_b   1.000
_cell.length_c   1.000
_cell.angle_alpha   90.00
_cell.angle_beta   90.00
_cell.angle_gamma   90.00
#
_symmetry.space_group_name_H-M   'P 1'
#
loop_
_entity.id
_entity.type
_entity.pdbx_description
1 polymer ?
#
loop_
_entity_poly.entity_id
_entity_poly.type
_entity_poly.pdbx_seq_one_letter_code
_entity_poly.pdbx_strand_id
1 'polypeptide(L)'
;MPDLTIEQALAAATPDGPAVTARSPGFGDEWEPELARLCTGFGQPPPGRHLPASVFAQPLGRTHVAVVTAAADGSPPALHFHCLAVPRKLYAALGDPFLIAEQFPPPWGERVVLPTLLWGDTPPPRTVERVQRVLQEDDSATLLGGAQALVDGGRLVFERPFPAPDLLRRLWTLLPDSTRAELWPASYAFANVLDFHAVVVPQADPKAYPGALTEGQAGDYPEGRYELGLQMAAEGADQAALDALLARRSSRQTLRLAVVLLLVVMGLAVAARLIG
;
A
#
# COMPACT_ATOMS: atom_id res chain seq x y z
N MET A 1 13.02 -8.84 18.35
CA MET A 1 13.04 -8.95 16.89
C MET A 1 11.62 -8.80 16.40
N PRO A 2 11.34 -8.20 15.24
CA PRO A 2 10.01 -8.26 14.67
C PRO A 2 9.63 -9.72 14.41
N ASP A 3 8.34 -10.03 14.55
CA ASP A 3 7.80 -11.32 14.14
C ASP A 3 7.89 -11.38 12.61
N LEU A 4 8.62 -12.35 12.08
CA LEU A 4 8.83 -12.55 10.64
C LEU A 4 7.83 -13.54 10.04
N THR A 5 6.91 -14.04 10.87
CA THR A 5 5.90 -15.01 10.47
C THR A 5 4.76 -14.30 9.73
N ILE A 6 4.37 -14.84 8.59
CA ILE A 6 3.25 -14.36 7.77
C ILE A 6 2.23 -15.49 7.64
N GLU A 7 1.03 -15.24 8.08
CA GLU A 7 -0.08 -16.16 7.89
C GLU A 7 -0.79 -15.87 6.57
N GLN A 8 -1.45 -16.87 6.00
CA GLN A 8 -2.10 -16.73 4.70
C GLN A 8 -3.45 -17.41 4.61
N ALA A 9 -4.31 -16.88 3.75
CA ALA A 9 -5.59 -17.46 3.43
C ALA A 9 -5.92 -17.30 1.94
N LEU A 10 -6.62 -18.28 1.38
CA LEU A 10 -7.30 -18.18 0.09
C LEU A 10 -8.78 -17.93 0.35
N ALA A 11 -9.37 -17.05 -0.46
CA ALA A 11 -10.82 -16.83 -0.46
C ALA A 11 -11.32 -16.78 -1.90
N ALA A 12 -12.57 -17.16 -2.08
CA ALA A 12 -13.25 -17.08 -3.37
C ALA A 12 -14.58 -16.35 -3.23
N ALA A 13 -14.97 -15.62 -4.27
CA ALA A 13 -16.31 -15.05 -4.34
C ALA A 13 -17.33 -16.15 -4.54
N THR A 14 -18.34 -16.21 -3.65
CA THR A 14 -19.48 -17.13 -3.75
C THR A 14 -20.79 -16.34 -3.86
N PRO A 15 -21.92 -16.96 -4.20
CA PRO A 15 -23.22 -16.26 -4.24
C PRO A 15 -23.60 -15.62 -2.90
N ASP A 16 -23.16 -16.20 -1.78
CA ASP A 16 -23.46 -15.72 -0.42
C ASP A 16 -22.41 -14.71 0.10
N GLY A 17 -21.42 -14.37 -0.72
CA GLY A 17 -20.29 -13.48 -0.38
C GLY A 17 -18.95 -14.19 -0.42
N PRO A 18 -17.83 -13.47 -0.17
CA PRO A 18 -16.51 -14.09 -0.15
C PRO A 18 -16.38 -15.09 1.01
N ALA A 19 -15.86 -16.29 0.70
CA ALA A 19 -15.62 -17.35 1.67
C ALA A 19 -14.16 -17.80 1.65
N VAL A 20 -13.59 -18.05 2.83
CA VAL A 20 -12.25 -18.64 2.98
C VAL A 20 -12.29 -20.11 2.55
N THR A 21 -11.44 -20.49 1.60
CA THR A 21 -11.36 -21.84 1.04
C THR A 21 -10.17 -22.64 1.58
N ALA A 22 -9.10 -21.95 1.97
CA ALA A 22 -7.92 -22.54 2.59
C ALA A 22 -7.22 -21.50 3.45
N ARG A 23 -6.53 -21.95 4.51
CA ARG A 23 -5.74 -21.03 5.38
C ARG A 23 -4.57 -21.74 6.05
N SER A 24 -3.61 -20.97 6.52
CA SER A 24 -2.53 -21.46 7.39
C SER A 24 -3.02 -21.59 8.84
N PRO A 25 -2.36 -22.45 9.67
CA PRO A 25 -2.82 -22.73 11.03
C PRO A 25 -2.93 -21.51 11.94
N GLY A 26 -2.10 -20.49 11.75
CA GLY A 26 -2.12 -19.27 12.54
C GLY A 26 -3.04 -18.16 11.99
N PHE A 27 -3.70 -18.39 10.86
CA PHE A 27 -4.72 -17.46 10.34
C PHE A 27 -5.98 -17.55 11.19
N GLY A 28 -6.19 -16.57 12.09
CA GLY A 28 -7.25 -16.60 13.09
C GLY A 28 -8.66 -16.42 12.49
N ASP A 29 -9.64 -17.05 13.13
CA ASP A 29 -11.06 -16.92 12.75
C ASP A 29 -11.55 -15.46 12.84
N GLU A 30 -10.95 -14.66 13.73
CA GLU A 30 -11.25 -13.24 13.88
C GLU A 30 -10.91 -12.40 12.65
N TRP A 31 -10.06 -12.88 11.75
CA TRP A 31 -9.70 -12.20 10.51
C TRP A 31 -10.63 -12.53 9.34
N GLU A 32 -11.41 -13.59 9.41
CA GLU A 32 -12.31 -13.99 8.32
C GLU A 32 -13.35 -12.90 7.97
N PRO A 33 -14.03 -12.28 8.94
CA PRO A 33 -14.98 -11.20 8.63
C PRO A 33 -14.31 -9.98 8.01
N GLU A 34 -13.08 -9.64 8.45
CA GLU A 34 -12.33 -8.55 7.85
C GLU A 34 -11.86 -8.88 6.44
N LEU A 35 -11.37 -10.11 6.20
CA LEU A 35 -11.00 -10.56 4.87
C LEU A 35 -12.23 -10.54 3.94
N ALA A 36 -13.39 -11.02 4.38
CA ALA A 36 -14.63 -10.94 3.60
C ALA A 36 -15.00 -9.50 3.26
N ARG A 37 -14.85 -8.55 4.21
CA ARG A 37 -15.05 -7.12 3.97
C ARG A 37 -14.06 -6.58 2.91
N LEU A 38 -12.78 -6.95 2.99
CA LEU A 38 -11.75 -6.55 2.03
C LEU A 38 -12.07 -7.08 0.62
N CYS A 39 -12.42 -8.35 0.50
CA CYS A 39 -12.80 -8.97 -0.77
C CYS A 39 -14.04 -8.31 -1.38
N THR A 40 -15.06 -8.04 -0.56
CA THR A 40 -16.28 -7.33 -1.00
C THR A 40 -15.97 -5.89 -1.43
N GLY A 41 -15.15 -5.20 -0.65
CA GLY A 41 -14.78 -3.80 -0.89
C GLY A 41 -13.88 -3.59 -2.11
N PHE A 42 -13.19 -4.62 -2.58
CA PHE A 42 -12.44 -4.61 -3.84
C PHE A 42 -13.37 -4.39 -5.05
N GLY A 43 -14.64 -4.78 -4.93
CA GLY A 43 -15.66 -4.70 -5.97
C GLY A 43 -15.68 -5.93 -6.89
N GLN A 44 -16.62 -5.92 -7.82
CA GLN A 44 -16.84 -7.04 -8.75
C GLN A 44 -16.42 -6.65 -10.16
N PRO A 45 -15.69 -7.51 -10.88
CA PRO A 45 -15.42 -7.30 -12.28
C PRO A 45 -16.72 -7.33 -13.09
N PRO A 46 -16.79 -6.59 -14.20
CA PRO A 46 -17.88 -6.76 -15.16
C PRO A 46 -17.98 -8.21 -15.62
N PRO A 47 -19.18 -8.73 -15.88
CA PRO A 47 -19.39 -10.11 -16.32
C PRO A 47 -18.51 -10.49 -17.50
N GLY A 48 -17.87 -11.66 -17.43
CA GLY A 48 -17.03 -12.20 -18.50
C GLY A 48 -15.64 -11.57 -18.63
N ARG A 49 -15.27 -10.64 -17.74
CA ARG A 49 -13.96 -10.01 -17.78
C ARG A 49 -12.92 -10.83 -17.02
N HIS A 50 -11.89 -11.27 -17.71
CA HIS A 50 -10.69 -11.81 -17.09
C HIS A 50 -9.93 -10.68 -16.36
N LEU A 51 -9.46 -10.94 -15.15
CA LEU A 51 -8.65 -10.02 -14.36
C LEU A 51 -7.27 -10.66 -14.11
N PRO A 52 -6.21 -10.14 -14.74
CA PRO A 52 -4.85 -10.46 -14.32
C PRO A 52 -4.63 -10.13 -12.84
N ALA A 53 -3.60 -10.72 -12.24
CA ALA A 53 -3.31 -10.50 -10.83
C ALA A 53 -3.21 -9.00 -10.48
N SER A 54 -3.97 -8.59 -9.46
CA SER A 54 -3.95 -7.27 -8.87
C SER A 54 -3.53 -7.38 -7.42
N VAL A 55 -2.71 -6.45 -6.92
CA VAL A 55 -2.22 -6.41 -5.54
C VAL A 55 -2.76 -5.17 -4.84
N PHE A 56 -3.28 -5.35 -3.63
CA PHE A 56 -3.63 -4.23 -2.76
C PHE A 56 -3.25 -4.50 -1.31
N ALA A 57 -3.13 -3.44 -0.51
CA ALA A 57 -2.88 -3.55 0.92
C ALA A 57 -3.93 -2.79 1.72
N GLN A 58 -4.31 -3.35 2.89
CA GLN A 58 -5.26 -2.76 3.83
C GLN A 58 -4.97 -3.23 5.26
N PRO A 59 -5.37 -2.47 6.30
CA PRO A 59 -5.31 -2.98 7.66
C PRO A 59 -6.11 -4.28 7.83
N LEU A 60 -5.54 -5.21 8.60
CA LEU A 60 -6.19 -6.44 9.05
C LEU A 60 -6.14 -6.46 10.58
N GLY A 61 -7.22 -6.06 11.22
CA GLY A 61 -7.23 -5.81 12.65
C GLY A 61 -6.27 -4.69 13.08
N ARG A 62 -5.84 -4.76 14.33
CA ARG A 62 -4.95 -3.75 14.91
C ARG A 62 -3.46 -4.04 14.70
N THR A 63 -3.11 -5.30 14.53
CA THR A 63 -1.74 -5.81 14.61
C THR A 63 -1.17 -6.27 13.26
N HIS A 64 -2.01 -6.44 12.25
CA HIS A 64 -1.60 -6.93 10.93
C HIS A 64 -2.02 -5.99 9.80
N VAL A 65 -1.45 -6.24 8.65
CA VAL A 65 -1.81 -5.68 7.35
C VAL A 65 -2.08 -6.84 6.40
N ALA A 66 -3.21 -6.81 5.74
CA ALA A 66 -3.51 -7.70 4.63
C ALA A 66 -2.81 -7.19 3.38
N VAL A 67 -1.94 -7.99 2.80
CA VAL A 67 -1.47 -7.84 1.43
C VAL A 67 -2.23 -8.86 0.60
N VAL A 68 -3.08 -8.39 -0.30
CA VAL A 68 -4.03 -9.25 -1.02
C VAL A 68 -3.73 -9.24 -2.50
N THR A 69 -3.59 -10.43 -3.07
CA THR A 69 -3.56 -10.62 -4.53
C THR A 69 -4.94 -11.10 -4.97
N ALA A 70 -5.59 -10.35 -5.85
CA ALA A 70 -6.87 -10.66 -6.46
C ALA A 70 -6.68 -11.05 -7.92
N ALA A 71 -7.34 -12.11 -8.37
CA ALA A 71 -7.34 -12.54 -9.78
C ALA A 71 -8.72 -13.13 -10.14
N ALA A 72 -9.10 -13.01 -11.41
CA ALA A 72 -10.30 -13.67 -11.92
C ALA A 72 -9.96 -14.44 -13.20
N ASP A 73 -10.21 -15.72 -13.16
CA ASP A 73 -9.97 -16.66 -14.26
C ASP A 73 -11.16 -17.64 -14.43
N GLY A 74 -11.03 -18.52 -15.39
CA GLY A 74 -12.06 -19.53 -15.69
C GLY A 74 -13.17 -19.01 -16.61
N SER A 75 -14.20 -19.87 -16.81
CA SER A 75 -15.36 -19.55 -17.65
C SER A 75 -16.62 -20.14 -17.01
N PRO A 76 -17.46 -19.33 -16.35
CA PRO A 76 -17.33 -17.89 -16.12
C PRO A 76 -16.17 -17.53 -15.19
N PRO A 77 -15.58 -16.33 -15.34
CA PRO A 77 -14.51 -15.89 -14.46
C PRO A 77 -14.99 -15.80 -13.01
N ALA A 78 -14.28 -16.46 -12.10
CA ALA A 78 -14.50 -16.36 -10.67
C ALA A 78 -13.40 -15.52 -10.03
N LEU A 79 -13.76 -14.64 -9.11
CA LEU A 79 -12.81 -13.79 -8.40
C LEU A 79 -12.23 -14.54 -7.20
N HIS A 80 -10.92 -14.72 -7.21
CA HIS A 80 -10.14 -15.37 -6.18
C HIS A 80 -9.22 -14.37 -5.48
N PHE A 81 -8.98 -14.59 -4.19
CA PHE A 81 -8.12 -13.73 -3.38
C PHE A 81 -7.10 -14.60 -2.62
N HIS A 82 -5.87 -14.15 -2.60
CA HIS A 82 -4.83 -14.65 -1.72
C HIS A 82 -4.44 -13.54 -0.75
N CYS A 83 -4.69 -13.74 0.54
CA CYS A 83 -4.40 -12.80 1.61
C CYS A 83 -3.16 -13.25 2.37
N LEU A 84 -2.19 -12.37 2.50
CA LEU A 84 -1.04 -12.48 3.39
C LEU A 84 -1.30 -11.58 4.61
N ALA A 85 -1.45 -12.18 5.79
CA ALA A 85 -1.59 -11.45 7.05
C ALA A 85 -0.18 -11.14 7.59
N VAL A 86 0.31 -9.94 7.28
CA VAL A 86 1.67 -9.48 7.60
C VAL A 86 1.66 -8.72 8.93
N PRO A 87 2.48 -9.08 9.92
CA PRO A 87 2.60 -8.30 11.14
C PRO A 87 2.90 -6.82 10.85
N ARG A 88 2.16 -5.90 11.47
CA ARG A 88 2.27 -4.46 11.18
C ARG A 88 3.69 -3.91 11.33
N LYS A 89 4.47 -4.45 12.28
CA LYS A 89 5.88 -4.06 12.46
C LYS A 89 6.75 -4.50 11.28
N LEU A 90 6.52 -5.72 10.75
CA LEU A 90 7.21 -6.21 9.56
C LEU A 90 6.79 -5.40 8.33
N TYR A 91 5.48 -5.20 8.14
CA TYR A 91 4.98 -4.37 7.05
C TYR A 91 5.57 -2.95 7.07
N ALA A 92 5.64 -2.31 8.25
CA ALA A 92 6.24 -0.98 8.40
C ALA A 92 7.74 -0.96 8.06
N ALA A 93 8.47 -2.04 8.34
CA ALA A 93 9.89 -2.16 7.98
C ALA A 93 10.09 -2.37 6.47
N LEU A 94 9.19 -3.09 5.81
CA LEU A 94 9.26 -3.35 4.36
C LEU A 94 8.63 -2.22 3.54
N GLY A 95 7.46 -1.75 3.94
CA GLY A 95 6.70 -0.68 3.32
C GLY A 95 6.29 -0.94 1.86
N ASP A 96 6.42 -2.18 1.34
CA ASP A 96 6.22 -2.51 -0.07
C ASP A 96 5.33 -3.74 -0.24
N PRO A 97 4.01 -3.55 -0.44
CA PRO A 97 3.10 -4.68 -0.62
C PRO A 97 3.33 -5.44 -1.93
N PHE A 98 3.89 -4.79 -2.94
CA PHE A 98 4.18 -5.43 -4.23
C PHE A 98 5.35 -6.41 -4.10
N LEU A 99 6.40 -6.02 -3.34
CA LEU A 99 7.52 -6.89 -3.02
C LEU A 99 7.05 -8.10 -2.18
N ILE A 100 6.18 -7.87 -1.20
CA ILE A 100 5.64 -8.94 -0.35
C ILE A 100 4.82 -9.94 -1.18
N ALA A 101 3.95 -9.45 -2.07
CA ALA A 101 3.15 -10.32 -2.94
C ALA A 101 4.01 -11.09 -3.96
N GLU A 102 5.09 -10.50 -4.43
CA GLU A 102 6.04 -11.15 -5.36
C GLU A 102 6.84 -12.27 -4.67
N GLN A 103 7.26 -12.05 -3.41
CA GLN A 103 7.97 -13.05 -2.61
C GLN A 103 7.10 -14.27 -2.30
N PHE A 104 5.79 -14.08 -2.15
CA PHE A 104 4.85 -15.13 -1.81
C PHE A 104 3.69 -15.16 -2.82
N PRO A 105 3.94 -15.72 -4.02
CA PRO A 105 2.92 -15.81 -5.06
C PRO A 105 1.75 -16.70 -4.61
N PRO A 106 0.52 -16.41 -5.08
CA PRO A 106 -0.67 -17.17 -4.72
C PRO A 106 -0.55 -18.65 -5.04
N PRO A 107 -0.77 -19.55 -4.07
CA PRO A 107 -0.78 -21.00 -4.31
C PRO A 107 -2.17 -21.46 -4.80
N TRP A 108 -2.60 -20.93 -5.96
CA TRP A 108 -3.91 -21.31 -6.51
C TRP A 108 -4.08 -22.80 -6.65
N GLY A 109 -5.31 -23.30 -6.45
CA GLY A 109 -5.67 -24.71 -6.58
C GLY A 109 -6.38 -25.26 -5.34
N GLU A 110 -6.73 -26.53 -5.38
CA GLU A 110 -7.43 -27.23 -4.28
C GLU A 110 -6.45 -27.55 -3.14
N ARG A 111 -6.40 -26.68 -2.14
CA ARG A 111 -5.66 -26.91 -0.90
C ARG A 111 -6.58 -26.59 0.27
N VAL A 112 -6.55 -27.42 1.30
CA VAL A 112 -7.33 -27.23 2.52
C VAL A 112 -6.50 -26.51 3.58
N VAL A 113 -5.19 -26.77 3.61
CA VAL A 113 -4.27 -26.20 4.58
C VAL A 113 -3.08 -25.57 3.84
N LEU A 114 -2.79 -24.32 4.18
CA LEU A 114 -1.64 -23.58 3.67
C LEU A 114 -0.50 -23.60 4.70
N PRO A 115 0.78 -23.54 4.28
CA PRO A 115 1.89 -23.38 5.21
C PRO A 115 1.90 -21.97 5.79
N THR A 116 2.41 -21.81 7.01
CA THR A 116 2.86 -20.52 7.53
C THR A 116 4.14 -20.12 6.81
N LEU A 117 4.26 -18.85 6.45
CA LEU A 117 5.39 -18.31 5.69
C LEU A 117 6.35 -17.57 6.63
N LEU A 118 7.62 -17.50 6.24
CA LEU A 118 8.64 -16.75 6.95
C LEU A 118 9.28 -15.73 6.00
N TRP A 119 9.34 -14.49 6.44
CA TRP A 119 10.14 -13.49 5.75
C TRP A 119 11.61 -13.69 6.12
N GLY A 120 12.39 -14.17 5.14
CA GLY A 120 13.80 -14.50 5.35
C GLY A 120 14.79 -13.50 4.78
N ASP A 121 14.31 -12.62 3.88
CA ASP A 121 15.18 -11.78 3.08
C ASP A 121 15.29 -10.35 3.61
N THR A 122 16.47 -9.75 3.40
CA THR A 122 16.61 -8.29 3.54
C THR A 122 16.05 -7.66 2.26
N PRO A 123 15.09 -6.71 2.36
CA PRO A 123 14.56 -6.06 1.18
C PRO A 123 15.67 -5.35 0.42
N PRO A 124 15.65 -5.39 -0.92
CA PRO A 124 16.66 -4.71 -1.72
C PRO A 124 16.66 -3.21 -1.43
N PRO A 125 17.85 -2.59 -1.23
CA PRO A 125 17.94 -1.16 -0.99
C PRO A 125 17.37 -0.37 -2.17
N ARG A 126 16.82 0.79 -1.88
CA ARG A 126 16.44 1.73 -2.92
C ARG A 126 17.65 2.58 -3.29
N THR A 127 18.24 2.30 -4.44
CA THR A 127 19.43 3.00 -4.91
C THR A 127 19.07 4.20 -5.80
N VAL A 128 19.99 5.13 -5.91
CA VAL A 128 19.85 6.29 -6.80
C VAL A 128 19.60 5.83 -8.24
N GLU A 129 20.28 4.79 -8.71
CA GLU A 129 20.11 4.26 -10.07
C GLU A 129 18.69 3.72 -10.30
N ARG A 130 18.08 3.13 -9.26
CA ARG A 130 16.68 2.68 -9.35
C ARG A 130 15.73 3.87 -9.45
N VAL A 131 15.96 4.93 -8.67
CA VAL A 131 15.17 6.15 -8.73
C VAL A 131 15.38 6.85 -10.08
N GLN A 132 16.63 7.01 -10.55
CA GLN A 132 16.94 7.58 -11.86
C GLN A 132 16.21 6.85 -12.99
N ARG A 133 16.17 5.52 -12.94
CA ARG A 133 15.45 4.71 -13.96
C ARG A 133 13.96 5.04 -13.97
N VAL A 134 13.33 5.19 -12.80
CA VAL A 134 11.93 5.61 -12.71
C VAL A 134 11.73 7.02 -13.28
N LEU A 135 12.66 7.94 -13.03
CA LEU A 135 12.58 9.33 -13.50
C LEU A 135 12.92 9.51 -14.99
N GLN A 136 13.44 8.49 -15.65
CA GLN A 136 13.73 8.49 -17.10
C GLN A 136 12.55 7.98 -17.95
N GLU A 137 11.49 7.49 -17.33
CA GLU A 137 10.31 7.01 -18.04
C GLU A 137 9.33 8.14 -18.39
N ASP A 138 8.48 7.94 -19.38
CA ASP A 138 7.58 8.97 -19.93
C ASP A 138 6.57 9.52 -18.91
N ASP A 139 6.22 8.75 -17.88
CA ASP A 139 5.28 9.15 -16.82
C ASP A 139 5.96 9.74 -15.57
N SER A 140 7.24 10.09 -15.65
CA SER A 140 8.05 10.60 -14.53
C SER A 140 7.45 11.83 -13.85
N ALA A 141 6.91 12.80 -14.60
CA ALA A 141 6.26 13.99 -14.04
C ALA A 141 5.03 13.62 -13.18
N THR A 142 4.19 12.71 -13.69
CA THR A 142 3.03 12.19 -12.95
C THR A 142 3.44 11.43 -11.69
N LEU A 143 4.52 10.64 -11.76
CA LEU A 143 5.01 9.88 -10.61
C LEU A 143 5.64 10.78 -9.56
N LEU A 144 6.37 11.81 -9.95
CA LEU A 144 6.98 12.80 -9.06
C LEU A 144 5.92 13.64 -8.35
N GLY A 145 5.05 14.30 -9.10
CA GLY A 145 3.97 15.11 -8.52
C GLY A 145 3.00 14.24 -7.72
N GLY A 146 2.74 13.00 -8.16
CA GLY A 146 1.97 12.02 -7.39
C GLY A 146 2.63 11.63 -6.08
N ALA A 147 3.94 11.43 -6.06
CA ALA A 147 4.69 11.15 -4.84
C ALA A 147 4.65 12.35 -3.88
N GLN A 148 4.81 13.59 -4.38
CA GLN A 148 4.66 14.80 -3.57
C GLN A 148 3.24 14.90 -3.00
N ALA A 149 2.21 14.69 -3.81
CA ALA A 149 0.82 14.73 -3.37
C ALA A 149 0.53 13.72 -2.25
N LEU A 150 1.03 12.48 -2.36
CA LEU A 150 0.89 11.46 -1.31
C LEU A 150 1.64 11.83 -0.03
N VAL A 151 2.82 12.43 -0.12
CA VAL A 151 3.58 12.95 1.03
C VAL A 151 2.82 14.06 1.74
N ASP A 152 2.10 14.90 1.00
CA ASP A 152 1.25 15.97 1.52
C ASP A 152 -0.11 15.47 2.05
N GLY A 153 -0.40 14.17 1.92
CA GLY A 153 -1.61 13.52 2.42
C GLY A 153 -2.77 13.48 1.42
N GLY A 154 -2.50 13.73 0.14
CA GLY A 154 -3.43 13.59 -0.97
C GLY A 154 -3.69 12.13 -1.34
N ARG A 155 -4.50 11.93 -2.37
CA ARG A 155 -4.86 10.62 -2.95
C ARG A 155 -4.72 10.65 -4.45
N LEU A 156 -4.47 9.49 -5.05
CA LEU A 156 -4.29 9.34 -6.48
C LEU A 156 -5.23 8.30 -7.07
N VAL A 157 -5.77 8.59 -8.24
CA VAL A 157 -6.52 7.64 -9.06
C VAL A 157 -5.96 7.63 -10.48
N PHE A 158 -5.62 6.43 -10.94
CA PHE A 158 -5.11 6.18 -12.29
C PHE A 158 -6.14 5.39 -13.08
N GLU A 159 -6.43 5.82 -14.30
CA GLU A 159 -7.36 5.10 -15.17
C GLU A 159 -6.60 4.17 -16.10
N ARG A 160 -6.84 2.87 -15.99
CA ARG A 160 -6.26 1.84 -16.87
C ARG A 160 -7.30 0.73 -17.14
N PRO A 161 -7.29 0.13 -18.33
CA PRO A 161 -8.18 -0.98 -18.64
C PRO A 161 -7.83 -2.26 -17.87
N PHE A 162 -6.59 -2.41 -17.39
CA PHE A 162 -6.07 -3.58 -16.69
C PHE A 162 -5.25 -3.19 -15.46
N PRO A 163 -5.00 -4.13 -14.53
CA PRO A 163 -4.08 -3.92 -13.43
C PRO A 163 -2.72 -3.38 -13.88
N ALA A 164 -2.20 -2.41 -13.14
CA ALA A 164 -0.92 -1.78 -13.42
C ALA A 164 0.00 -1.83 -12.18
N PRO A 165 0.45 -3.03 -11.76
CA PRO A 165 1.33 -3.15 -10.58
C PRO A 165 2.66 -2.42 -10.75
N ASP A 166 3.22 -2.38 -11.97
CA ASP A 166 4.49 -1.70 -12.23
C ASP A 166 4.38 -0.18 -12.07
N LEU A 167 3.26 0.43 -12.48
CA LEU A 167 3.00 1.86 -12.25
C LEU A 167 3.06 2.19 -10.75
N LEU A 168 2.32 1.45 -9.94
CA LEU A 168 2.30 1.69 -8.50
C LEU A 168 3.61 1.29 -7.81
N ARG A 169 4.31 0.26 -8.27
CA ARG A 169 5.64 -0.11 -7.77
C ARG A 169 6.67 1.00 -8.00
N ARG A 170 6.64 1.65 -9.18
CA ARG A 170 7.47 2.82 -9.48
C ARG A 170 7.12 4.00 -8.58
N LEU A 171 5.84 4.32 -8.42
CA LEU A 171 5.39 5.35 -7.47
C LEU A 171 5.86 5.03 -6.05
N TRP A 172 5.71 3.77 -5.59
CA TRP A 172 6.17 3.33 -4.27
C TRP A 172 7.68 3.42 -4.08
N THR A 173 8.46 3.28 -5.16
CA THR A 173 9.92 3.47 -5.13
C THR A 173 10.29 4.90 -4.76
N LEU A 174 9.47 5.89 -5.14
CA LEU A 174 9.71 7.31 -4.89
C LEU A 174 9.25 7.79 -3.49
N LEU A 175 8.48 7.02 -2.72
CA LEU A 175 7.90 7.46 -1.46
C LEU A 175 8.83 7.25 -0.26
N PRO A 176 8.80 8.13 0.78
CA PRO A 176 9.48 7.89 2.05
C PRO A 176 9.00 6.60 2.73
N ASP A 177 9.87 5.94 3.50
CA ASP A 177 9.55 4.69 4.20
C ASP A 177 8.36 4.84 5.14
N SER A 178 8.33 5.93 5.90
CA SER A 178 7.22 6.23 6.81
C SER A 178 5.90 6.44 6.09
N THR A 179 5.93 7.06 4.90
CA THR A 179 4.74 7.28 4.06
C THR A 179 4.25 5.96 3.49
N ARG A 180 5.15 5.13 2.93
CA ARG A 180 4.82 3.80 2.41
C ARG A 180 4.15 2.90 3.45
N ALA A 181 4.59 2.97 4.70
CA ALA A 181 4.04 2.17 5.80
C ALA A 181 2.63 2.61 6.24
N GLU A 182 2.21 3.83 5.90
CA GLU A 182 0.92 4.41 6.29
C GLU A 182 -0.10 4.46 5.15
N LEU A 183 0.32 4.27 3.90
CA LEU A 183 -0.53 4.35 2.72
C LEU A 183 -1.00 2.97 2.24
N TRP A 184 -2.20 2.95 1.66
CA TRP A 184 -2.85 1.75 1.13
C TRP A 184 -2.97 1.85 -0.38
N PRO A 185 -2.15 1.12 -1.15
CA PRO A 185 -2.27 1.06 -2.61
C PRO A 185 -3.21 -0.04 -3.07
N ALA A 186 -3.71 0.12 -4.31
CA ALA A 186 -4.30 -0.96 -5.08
C ALA A 186 -3.90 -0.87 -6.56
N SER A 187 -3.18 -1.88 -7.07
CA SER A 187 -2.79 -1.92 -8.49
C SER A 187 -3.97 -2.14 -9.44
N TYR A 188 -5.12 -2.44 -8.89
CA TYR A 188 -6.45 -2.35 -9.50
C TYR A 188 -7.53 -2.51 -8.45
N ALA A 189 -8.70 -1.88 -8.67
CA ALA A 189 -9.93 -2.12 -7.91
C ALA A 189 -11.14 -1.74 -8.75
N PHE A 190 -12.31 -2.34 -8.45
CA PHE A 190 -13.57 -2.05 -9.14
C PHE A 190 -14.48 -1.11 -8.34
N ALA A 191 -14.13 -0.83 -7.08
CA ALA A 191 -14.87 0.04 -6.18
C ALA A 191 -13.94 0.84 -5.26
N ASN A 192 -14.44 1.95 -4.71
CA ASN A 192 -13.70 2.80 -3.77
C ASN A 192 -14.09 2.59 -2.29
N VAL A 193 -14.71 1.45 -1.98
CA VAL A 193 -15.18 1.19 -0.60
C VAL A 193 -14.04 1.09 0.41
N LEU A 194 -12.87 0.67 -0.03
CA LEU A 194 -11.68 0.48 0.80
C LEU A 194 -10.84 1.75 0.98
N ASP A 195 -11.21 2.84 0.32
CA ASP A 195 -10.61 4.16 0.53
C ASP A 195 -9.08 4.17 0.32
N PHE A 196 -8.64 3.64 -0.81
CA PHE A 196 -7.22 3.56 -1.17
C PHE A 196 -6.58 4.94 -1.31
N HIS A 197 -5.30 5.05 -0.98
CA HIS A 197 -4.52 6.29 -1.15
C HIS A 197 -3.97 6.44 -2.58
N ALA A 198 -3.65 5.34 -3.23
CA ALA A 198 -3.30 5.29 -4.64
C ALA A 198 -3.95 4.06 -5.28
N VAL A 199 -4.77 4.26 -6.31
CA VAL A 199 -5.54 3.18 -6.91
C VAL A 199 -5.56 3.27 -8.43
N VAL A 200 -5.45 2.12 -9.07
CA VAL A 200 -5.74 1.96 -10.50
C VAL A 200 -7.15 1.43 -10.65
N VAL A 201 -7.91 2.03 -11.56
CA VAL A 201 -9.33 1.72 -11.78
C VAL A 201 -9.65 1.63 -13.27
N PRO A 202 -10.72 0.90 -13.66
CA PRO A 202 -11.14 0.85 -15.07
C PRO A 202 -11.65 2.19 -15.60
N GLN A 203 -12.21 3.02 -14.71
CA GLN A 203 -12.71 4.35 -15.03
C GLN A 203 -12.66 5.24 -13.79
N ALA A 204 -11.99 6.37 -13.89
CA ALA A 204 -11.85 7.35 -12.83
C ALA A 204 -13.05 8.31 -12.81
N ASP A 205 -14.14 7.90 -12.13
CA ASP A 205 -15.30 8.79 -11.91
C ASP A 205 -15.00 9.73 -10.72
N PRO A 206 -14.99 11.06 -10.91
CA PRO A 206 -14.77 12.02 -9.83
C PRO A 206 -15.76 11.89 -8.67
N LYS A 207 -16.98 11.38 -8.92
CA LYS A 207 -17.97 11.12 -7.86
C LYS A 207 -17.61 9.92 -6.99
N ALA A 208 -17.00 8.90 -7.59
CA ALA A 208 -16.54 7.70 -6.88
C ALA A 208 -15.23 7.93 -6.13
N TYR A 209 -14.40 8.88 -6.59
CA TYR A 209 -13.09 9.20 -6.02
C TYR A 209 -12.98 10.68 -5.60
N PRO A 210 -13.82 11.17 -4.67
CA PRO A 210 -13.85 12.57 -4.29
C PRO A 210 -12.51 13.00 -3.67
N GLY A 211 -11.93 14.07 -4.20
CA GLY A 211 -10.66 14.62 -3.71
C GLY A 211 -9.41 13.83 -4.10
N ALA A 212 -9.53 12.75 -4.85
CA ALA A 212 -8.37 12.09 -5.44
C ALA A 212 -7.92 12.85 -6.70
N LEU A 213 -6.62 13.00 -6.85
CA LEU A 213 -6.01 13.58 -8.04
C LEU A 213 -5.96 12.54 -9.15
N THR A 214 -6.34 12.95 -10.34
CA THR A 214 -6.16 12.16 -11.56
C THR A 214 -4.70 12.22 -12.02
N GLU A 215 -4.33 11.38 -12.97
CA GLU A 215 -2.98 11.33 -13.54
C GLU A 215 -2.51 12.68 -14.09
N GLY A 216 -3.36 13.38 -14.82
CA GLY A 216 -3.03 14.73 -15.32
C GLY A 216 -2.84 15.75 -14.19
N GLN A 217 -3.72 15.71 -13.17
CA GLN A 217 -3.58 16.59 -12.00
C GLN A 217 -2.36 16.26 -11.15
N ALA A 218 -1.93 14.99 -11.12
CA ALA A 218 -0.70 14.59 -10.44
C ALA A 218 0.54 15.14 -11.18
N GLY A 219 0.54 15.13 -12.53
CA GLY A 219 1.60 15.72 -13.33
C GLY A 219 1.70 17.25 -13.20
N ASP A 220 0.57 17.92 -12.94
CA ASP A 220 0.49 19.36 -12.73
C ASP A 220 0.54 19.75 -11.23
N TYR A 221 0.83 18.79 -10.33
CA TYR A 221 0.87 19.07 -8.90
C TYR A 221 1.99 20.07 -8.57
N PRO A 222 1.77 21.04 -7.67
CA PRO A 222 2.79 22.03 -7.34
C PRO A 222 4.06 21.37 -6.81
N GLU A 223 5.20 21.74 -7.37
CA GLU A 223 6.50 21.26 -6.91
C GLU A 223 6.69 21.51 -5.41
N GLY A 224 7.00 20.43 -4.70
CA GLY A 224 7.25 20.48 -3.27
C GLY A 224 8.71 20.20 -2.91
N ARG A 225 9.04 20.45 -1.65
CA ARG A 225 10.42 20.26 -1.15
C ARG A 225 10.88 18.80 -1.25
N TYR A 226 9.95 17.85 -1.12
CA TYR A 226 10.28 16.43 -1.21
C TYR A 226 10.64 16.05 -2.64
N GLU A 227 9.83 16.45 -3.59
CA GLU A 227 10.05 16.23 -5.02
C GLU A 227 11.37 16.82 -5.49
N LEU A 228 11.60 18.12 -5.23
CA LEU A 228 12.85 18.77 -5.58
C LEU A 228 14.08 18.08 -4.96
N GLY A 229 13.98 17.70 -3.69
CA GLY A 229 15.06 16.95 -3.04
C GLY A 229 15.34 15.61 -3.70
N LEU A 230 14.28 14.90 -4.14
CA LEU A 230 14.40 13.60 -4.82
C LEU A 230 15.08 13.76 -6.19
N GLN A 231 14.68 14.77 -6.97
CA GLN A 231 15.31 15.10 -8.24
C GLN A 231 16.79 15.46 -8.07
N MET A 232 17.10 16.35 -7.12
CA MET A 232 18.49 16.75 -6.84
C MET A 232 19.37 15.56 -6.42
N ALA A 233 18.86 14.69 -5.54
CA ALA A 233 19.59 13.48 -5.13
C ALA A 233 19.83 12.53 -6.31
N ALA A 234 18.82 12.37 -7.17
CA ALA A 234 18.93 11.52 -8.36
C ALA A 234 19.90 12.10 -9.40
N GLU A 235 19.79 13.40 -9.72
CA GLU A 235 20.68 14.07 -10.67
C GLU A 235 22.14 14.11 -10.21
N GLY A 236 22.32 14.36 -8.89
CA GLY A 236 23.65 14.37 -8.27
C GLY A 236 24.24 12.99 -8.00
N ALA A 237 23.51 11.89 -8.29
CA ALA A 237 23.86 10.52 -7.93
C ALA A 237 24.25 10.40 -6.44
N ASP A 238 23.57 11.16 -5.56
CA ASP A 238 23.86 11.25 -4.13
C ASP A 238 22.99 10.27 -3.33
N GLN A 239 23.53 9.08 -3.05
CA GLN A 239 22.86 8.05 -2.26
C GLN A 239 22.58 8.51 -0.84
N ALA A 240 23.47 9.28 -0.21
CA ALA A 240 23.29 9.74 1.17
C ALA A 240 22.14 10.75 1.28
N ALA A 241 22.02 11.65 0.31
CA ALA A 241 20.89 12.59 0.23
C ALA A 241 19.58 11.84 -0.02
N LEU A 242 19.58 10.83 -0.91
CA LEU A 242 18.42 9.95 -1.14
C LEU A 242 18.00 9.23 0.13
N ASP A 243 18.92 8.57 0.83
CA ASP A 243 18.63 7.83 2.06
C ASP A 243 18.03 8.74 3.14
N ALA A 244 18.56 9.96 3.28
CA ALA A 244 18.02 10.95 4.21
C ALA A 244 16.58 11.38 3.86
N LEU A 245 16.27 11.53 2.57
CA LEU A 245 14.91 11.83 2.10
C LEU A 245 13.95 10.68 2.34
N LEU A 246 14.38 9.46 2.06
CA LEU A 246 13.57 8.25 2.22
C LEU A 246 13.32 7.92 3.70
N ALA A 247 14.26 8.22 4.59
CA ALA A 247 14.11 8.06 6.05
C ALA A 247 13.27 9.17 6.70
N ARG A 248 12.78 10.14 5.95
CA ARG A 248 12.00 11.27 6.48
C ARG A 248 10.74 10.79 7.19
N ARG A 249 10.42 11.42 8.32
CA ARG A 249 9.19 11.16 9.07
C ARG A 249 7.98 11.69 8.31
N SER A 250 6.86 10.96 8.39
CA SER A 250 5.59 11.44 7.82
C SER A 250 5.08 12.69 8.56
N SER A 251 4.28 13.49 7.86
CA SER A 251 3.62 14.67 8.45
C SER A 251 2.77 14.29 9.68
N ARG A 252 2.11 13.12 9.64
CA ARG A 252 1.33 12.58 10.77
C ARG A 252 2.21 12.24 11.97
N GLN A 253 3.38 11.65 11.75
CA GLN A 253 4.33 11.34 12.83
C GLN A 253 4.87 12.61 13.45
N THR A 254 5.20 13.61 12.64
CA THR A 254 5.66 14.92 13.09
C THR A 254 4.59 15.63 13.92
N LEU A 255 3.33 15.63 13.47
CA LEU A 255 2.21 16.21 14.22
C LEU A 255 1.98 15.50 15.55
N ARG A 256 1.97 14.16 15.57
CA ARG A 256 1.84 13.39 16.81
C ARG A 256 2.95 13.72 17.81
N LEU A 257 4.19 13.82 17.34
CA LEU A 257 5.32 14.19 18.19
C LEU A 257 5.14 15.59 18.76
N ALA A 258 4.71 16.57 17.92
CA ALA A 258 4.44 17.94 18.36
C ALA A 258 3.34 18.00 19.41
N VAL A 259 2.24 17.25 19.24
CA VAL A 259 1.15 17.16 20.22
C VAL A 259 1.63 16.54 21.54
N VAL A 260 2.40 15.44 21.48
CA VAL A 260 2.96 14.80 22.68
C VAL A 260 3.89 15.78 23.42
N LEU A 261 4.77 16.47 22.69
CA LEU A 261 5.67 17.46 23.29
C LEU A 261 4.90 18.60 23.96
N LEU A 262 3.86 19.11 23.31
CA LEU A 262 2.98 20.13 23.87
C LEU A 262 2.31 19.67 25.17
N LEU A 263 1.79 18.45 25.18
CA LEU A 263 1.16 17.85 26.38
C LEU A 263 2.17 17.70 27.54
N VAL A 264 3.39 17.29 27.24
CA VAL A 264 4.47 17.17 28.22
C VAL A 264 4.81 18.56 28.80
N VAL A 265 4.99 19.57 27.94
CA VAL A 265 5.29 20.94 28.39
C VAL A 265 4.15 21.53 29.23
N MET A 266 2.91 21.32 28.82
CA MET A 266 1.73 21.72 29.62
C MET A 266 1.69 21.00 30.97
N GLY A 267 1.94 19.70 31.00
CA GLY A 267 1.98 18.91 32.25
C GLY A 267 3.04 19.42 33.22
N LEU A 268 4.25 19.72 32.71
CA LEU A 268 5.32 20.29 33.50
C LEU A 268 4.97 21.70 34.04
N ALA A 269 4.34 22.54 33.22
CA ALA A 269 3.90 23.87 33.62
C ALA A 269 2.84 23.83 34.74
N VAL A 270 1.87 22.90 34.65
CA VAL A 270 0.87 22.65 35.71
C VAL A 270 1.53 22.15 36.99
N ALA A 271 2.43 21.16 36.88
CA ALA A 271 3.15 20.64 38.04
C ALA A 271 3.99 21.71 38.74
N ALA A 272 4.72 22.55 37.99
CA ALA A 272 5.50 23.67 38.54
C ALA A 272 4.57 24.68 39.32
N ARG A 273 3.35 24.87 38.82
CA ARG A 273 2.38 25.81 39.45
C ARG A 273 1.73 25.24 40.73
N LEU A 274 1.75 23.92 40.90
CA LEU A 274 1.20 23.26 42.09
C LEU A 274 2.26 23.07 43.19
N ILE A 275 3.54 23.16 42.86
CA ILE A 275 4.67 22.98 43.80
C ILE A 275 5.25 24.33 44.28
N GLY A 276 4.99 25.41 43.55
CA GLY A 276 5.39 26.77 43.94
C GLY A 276 4.22 27.56 44.49
#